data_1bf0c21b034cd797dc605613f2bbe502
#
_entry.id   1bf0c21b034cd797dc605613f2bbe502
#
_cell.length_a   1.000
_cell.length_b   1.000
_cell.length_c   1.000
_cell.angle_alpha   90.00
_cell.angle_beta   90.00
_cell.angle_gamma   90.00
#
_symmetry.space_group_name_H-M   'P 1'
#
loop_
_entity.id
_entity.type
_entity.pdbx_description
1 polymer ?
#
loop_
_entity_poly.entity_id
_entity_poly.type
_entity_poly.pdbx_seq_one_letter_code
_entity_poly.pdbx_strand_id
1 'polypeptide(L)'
;MATSVKPLFAVFALAAFIVGCSGSGTSESQSFVLYRNSVTDENMRIHVASFDAAEGEQYNRGNCEQAQALFHGQPGVKTKFWCEKGRFKK
;
A
#
# COMPACT_ATOMS: atom_id res chain seq x y z
N MET A 1 17.23 50.71 16.71
CA MET A 1 17.41 50.08 16.47
C MET A 1 17.58 48.66 16.30
N ALA A 2 17.99 47.99 17.03
CA ALA A 2 18.21 46.63 16.87
C ALA A 2 17.13 45.84 16.43
N THR A 3 16.17 46.37 16.18
CA THR A 3 15.08 45.62 15.84
C THR A 3 15.12 44.80 14.66
N SER A 4 15.94 45.00 13.85
CA SER A 4 15.90 44.32 12.63
C SER A 4 16.16 42.88 12.62
N VAL A 5 16.57 42.39 13.60
CA VAL A 5 16.88 41.04 13.53
C VAL A 5 15.90 40.06 13.44
N LYS A 6 14.86 40.19 13.98
CA LYS A 6 13.92 39.19 13.95
C LYS A 6 13.52 38.51 12.76
N PRO A 7 13.34 39.07 11.75
CA PRO A 7 12.74 38.43 10.60
C PRO A 7 13.43 37.19 10.08
N LEU A 8 14.58 37.01 10.40
CA LEU A 8 15.22 35.95 9.83
C LEU A 8 14.74 34.63 10.11
N PHE A 9 14.52 34.34 11.22
CA PHE A 9 14.19 33.01 11.50
C PHE A 9 13.05 32.44 10.84
N ALA A 10 12.11 33.05 10.70
CA ALA A 10 10.93 32.54 10.13
C ALA A 10 11.17 31.73 8.90
N VAL A 11 12.10 32.06 8.22
CA VAL A 11 12.31 31.44 7.00
C VAL A 11 12.68 30.00 7.00
N PHE A 12 13.51 29.60 7.74
CA PHE A 12 13.90 28.26 7.66
C PHE A 12 12.88 27.30 7.96
N ALA A 13 12.12 27.51 8.82
CA ALA A 13 11.12 26.55 9.17
C ALA A 13 10.46 25.98 7.99
N LEU A 14 10.20 26.74 7.02
CA LEU A 14 9.55 26.28 5.90
C LEU A 14 10.27 25.29 5.11
N ALA A 15 11.44 25.49 4.90
CA ALA A 15 12.17 24.61 4.06
C ALA A 15 12.09 23.21 4.55
N ALA A 16 12.24 23.03 5.76
CA ALA A 16 12.26 21.71 6.27
C ALA A 16 10.99 20.98 6.02
N PHE A 17 9.93 21.70 6.09
CA PHE A 17 8.70 21.10 5.91
C PHE A 17 8.47 20.50 4.58
N ILE A 18 8.82 21.14 3.56
CA ILE A 18 8.63 20.65 2.25
C ILE A 18 9.25 19.33 2.01
N VAL A 19 10.35 19.12 2.55
CA VAL A 19 11.01 17.88 2.31
C VAL A 19 10.20 16.68 2.76
N GLY A 20 9.51 16.83 3.81
CA GLY A 20 8.78 15.69 4.30
C GLY A 20 7.71 15.20 3.40
N CYS A 21 7.22 16.03 2.54
CA CYS A 21 6.16 15.60 1.69
C CYS A 21 6.58 14.73 0.55
N SER A 22 7.80 14.73 0.24
CA SER A 22 8.19 13.99 -0.94
C SER A 22 8.20 12.51 -0.74
N GLY A 23 8.16 12.03 0.43
CA GLY A 23 8.24 10.62 0.58
C GLY A 23 6.93 9.92 0.63
N SER A 24 6.03 10.23 -0.21
CA SER A 24 4.76 9.67 -0.09
C SER A 24 4.70 8.34 -0.76
N GLY A 25 4.75 7.46 -0.89
CA GLY A 25 4.57 6.22 -1.55
C GLY A 25 4.82 5.08 -0.61
N THR A 26 4.18 3.99 -0.85
CA THR A 26 4.36 2.79 -0.07
C THR A 26 5.42 1.93 -0.72
N SER A 27 6.36 1.43 0.04
CA SER A 27 7.40 0.61 -0.52
C SER A 27 6.85 -0.77 -0.86
N GLU A 28 7.53 -1.46 -1.73
CA GLU A 28 7.13 -2.79 -2.13
C GLU A 28 7.04 -3.73 -0.93
N SER A 29 7.91 -3.56 0.05
CA SER A 29 7.90 -4.44 1.21
C SER A 29 6.70 -4.21 2.10
N GLN A 30 5.94 -3.17 1.90
CA GLN A 30 4.75 -2.88 2.68
C GLN A 30 3.47 -3.11 1.91
N SER A 31 3.57 -3.52 0.68
CA SER A 31 2.41 -3.72 -0.18
C SER A 31 2.04 -5.20 -0.25
N PHE A 32 0.79 -5.46 -0.52
CA PHE A 32 0.30 -6.82 -0.72
C PHE A 32 -0.61 -6.87 -1.94
N VAL A 33 -0.60 -7.99 -2.62
CA VAL A 33 -1.46 -8.20 -3.78
C VAL A 33 -2.29 -9.45 -3.55
N LEU A 34 -3.55 -9.37 -3.87
CA LEU A 34 -4.44 -10.52 -3.81
C LEU A 34 -4.52 -11.12 -5.21
N TYR A 35 -4.23 -12.40 -5.29
CA TYR A 35 -4.29 -13.14 -6.54
C TYR A 35 -5.32 -14.24 -6.46
N ARG A 36 -5.74 -14.73 -7.59
CA ARG A 36 -6.53 -15.97 -7.66
C ARG A 36 -6.01 -16.82 -8.79
N ASN A 37 -6.33 -18.09 -8.75
CA ASN A 37 -6.04 -18.94 -9.89
C ASN A 37 -7.25 -19.00 -10.82
N SER A 38 -7.20 -19.79 -11.85
CA SER A 38 -8.30 -19.96 -12.79
C SER A 38 -8.95 -21.31 -12.58
N VAL A 39 -10.19 -21.43 -12.93
CA VAL A 39 -10.89 -22.71 -12.87
C VAL A 39 -10.25 -23.69 -13.83
N THR A 40 -9.69 -23.21 -14.91
CA THR A 40 -9.08 -24.05 -15.92
C THR A 40 -7.56 -24.16 -15.76
N ASP A 41 -6.95 -23.39 -14.87
CA ASP A 41 -5.51 -23.45 -14.67
C ASP A 41 -5.21 -23.08 -13.21
N GLU A 42 -4.98 -24.08 -12.38
CA GLU A 42 -4.78 -23.83 -10.96
C GLU A 42 -3.45 -23.18 -10.67
N ASN A 43 -2.56 -23.07 -11.62
CA ASN A 43 -1.28 -22.42 -11.40
C ASN A 43 -1.26 -20.98 -11.90
N MET A 44 -2.35 -20.50 -12.42
CA MET A 44 -2.39 -19.14 -12.92
C MET A 44 -2.44 -18.14 -11.79
N ARG A 45 -1.78 -17.01 -11.98
CA ARG A 45 -1.80 -15.90 -11.01
C ARG A 45 -2.52 -14.74 -11.64
N ILE A 46 -3.77 -14.56 -11.28
CA ILE A 46 -4.58 -13.47 -11.81
C ILE A 46 -4.71 -12.41 -10.74
N HIS A 47 -4.37 -11.18 -11.09
CA HIS A 47 -4.43 -10.06 -10.15
C HIS A 47 -5.89 -9.72 -9.83
N VAL A 48 -6.21 -9.65 -8.56
CA VAL A 48 -7.54 -9.30 -8.11
C VAL A 48 -7.55 -7.89 -7.51
N ALA A 49 -6.61 -7.60 -6.63
CA ALA A 49 -6.56 -6.31 -5.95
C ALA A 49 -5.18 -6.04 -5.40
N SER A 50 -4.86 -4.77 -5.22
CA SER A 50 -3.61 -4.35 -4.61
C SER A 50 -3.91 -3.56 -3.36
N PHE A 51 -3.10 -3.75 -2.32
CA PHE A 51 -3.23 -3.08 -1.05
C PHE A 51 -1.92 -2.39 -0.74
N ASP A 52 -1.86 -1.10 -0.97
CA ASP A 52 -0.62 -0.35 -0.85
C ASP A 52 -0.82 0.97 -0.10
N ALA A 53 -1.65 0.95 0.89
CA ALA A 53 -1.91 2.15 1.67
C ALA A 53 -0.68 2.57 2.47
N ALA A 54 -0.58 3.86 2.72
CA ALA A 54 0.55 4.40 3.44
C ALA A 54 0.59 4.01 4.91
N GLU A 55 -0.45 3.39 5.40
CA GLU A 55 -0.53 2.95 6.78
C GLU A 55 0.45 1.82 7.13
N GLY A 56 1.01 1.18 6.15
CA GLY A 56 2.10 0.24 6.40
C GLY A 56 1.76 -1.21 6.16
N GLU A 57 2.74 -2.05 6.44
CA GLU A 57 2.65 -3.46 6.11
C GLU A 57 1.51 -4.20 6.80
N GLN A 58 1.37 -4.00 8.09
CA GLN A 58 0.33 -4.72 8.81
C GLN A 58 -1.06 -4.35 8.35
N TYR A 59 -1.26 -3.09 8.06
CA TYR A 59 -2.54 -2.62 7.55
C TYR A 59 -2.84 -3.27 6.20
N ASN A 60 -1.87 -3.27 5.31
CA ASN A 60 -2.07 -3.82 3.97
C ASN A 60 -2.25 -5.33 4.00
N ARG A 61 -1.51 -6.00 4.87
CA ARG A 61 -1.65 -7.45 5.02
C ARG A 61 -3.04 -7.79 5.56
N GLY A 62 -3.48 -7.09 6.58
CA GLY A 62 -4.77 -7.38 7.18
C GLY A 62 -5.91 -7.17 6.20
N ASN A 63 -5.83 -6.11 5.42
CA ASN A 63 -6.87 -5.87 4.43
C ASN A 63 -6.85 -6.91 3.32
N CYS A 64 -5.68 -7.34 2.89
CA CYS A 64 -5.60 -8.37 1.88
C CYS A 64 -6.17 -9.69 2.39
N GLU A 65 -5.85 -10.04 3.63
CA GLU A 65 -6.34 -11.28 4.21
C GLU A 65 -7.84 -11.25 4.42
N GLN A 66 -8.37 -10.09 4.78
CA GLN A 66 -9.81 -9.95 4.93
C GLN A 66 -10.50 -10.08 3.57
N ALA A 67 -9.95 -9.48 2.54
CA ALA A 67 -10.50 -9.62 1.21
C ALA A 67 -10.44 -11.06 0.73
N GLN A 68 -9.35 -11.74 1.01
CA GLN A 68 -9.21 -13.15 0.66
C GLN A 68 -10.33 -13.98 1.29
N ALA A 69 -10.60 -13.75 2.55
CA ALA A 69 -11.65 -14.49 3.24
C ALA A 69 -13.02 -14.19 2.66
N LEU A 70 -13.26 -12.94 2.33
CA LEU A 70 -14.54 -12.56 1.76
C LEU A 70 -14.76 -13.19 0.39
N PHE A 71 -13.73 -13.22 -0.43
CA PHE A 71 -13.87 -13.84 -1.74
C PHE A 71 -14.05 -15.35 -1.63
N HIS A 72 -13.34 -15.99 -0.72
CA HIS A 72 -13.50 -17.43 -0.53
C HIS A 72 -14.89 -17.77 0.00
N GLY A 73 -15.50 -16.87 0.73
CA GLY A 73 -16.81 -17.12 1.32
C GLY A 73 -17.98 -16.98 0.39
N GLN A 74 -17.75 -16.56 -0.85
CA GLN A 74 -18.85 -16.37 -1.76
C GLN A 74 -19.38 -17.70 -2.28
N PRO A 75 -20.68 -17.84 -2.42
CA PRO A 75 -21.26 -19.11 -2.91
C PRO A 75 -20.77 -19.40 -4.31
N GLY A 76 -20.46 -20.64 -4.57
CA GLY A 76 -20.08 -21.06 -5.91
C GLY A 76 -18.65 -20.77 -6.32
N VAL A 77 -17.83 -20.28 -5.40
CA VAL A 77 -16.45 -20.00 -5.72
C VAL A 77 -15.70 -21.30 -5.94
N LYS A 78 -14.98 -21.38 -7.04
CA LYS A 78 -14.18 -22.55 -7.37
C LYS A 78 -12.72 -22.25 -7.52
N THR A 79 -12.30 -21.00 -7.38
CA THR A 79 -10.91 -20.61 -7.47
C THR A 79 -10.33 -20.39 -6.09
N LYS A 80 -9.02 -20.41 -6.00
CA LYS A 80 -8.34 -20.12 -4.76
C LYS A 80 -7.85 -18.68 -4.79
N PHE A 81 -7.86 -18.04 -3.64
CA PHE A 81 -7.39 -16.68 -3.50
C PHE A 81 -6.26 -16.67 -2.47
N TRP A 82 -5.24 -15.86 -2.70
CA TRP A 82 -4.14 -15.77 -1.75
C TRP A 82 -3.47 -14.41 -1.84
N CYS A 83 -2.77 -14.01 -0.75
CA CYS A 83 -2.06 -12.75 -0.68
C CYS A 83 -0.58 -12.98 -0.85
N GLU A 84 0.08 -12.11 -1.61
CA GLU A 84 1.53 -12.13 -1.73
C GLU A 84 2.08 -10.77 -1.38
N LYS A 85 3.20 -10.73 -0.68
CA LYS A 85 3.85 -9.48 -0.36
C LYS A 85 4.48 -8.90 -1.61
N GLY A 86 4.41 -7.59 -1.76
CA GLY A 86 5.00 -6.91 -2.90
C GLY A 86 3.95 -6.27 -3.77
N ARG A 87 4.40 -5.64 -4.84
CA ARG A 87 3.50 -5.00 -5.78
C ARG A 87 3.19 -5.93 -6.92
N PHE A 88 2.08 -5.64 -7.59
CA PHE A 88 1.70 -6.46 -8.73
C PHE A 88 2.72 -6.35 -9.83
N LYS A 89 3.10 -7.46 -10.39
CA LYS A 89 4.01 -7.53 -11.53
C LYS A 89 3.40 -8.44 -12.58
N LYS A 90 3.38 -7.96 -13.78
CA LYS A 90 2.87 -8.76 -14.88
C LYS A 90 3.71 -9.97 -15.16
#